data_f92dd4ce304099502d6cdf5ecd588e83
#
_entry.id   f92dd4ce304099502d6cdf5ecd588e83
#
_cell.length_a   1.000
_cell.length_b   1.000
_cell.length_c   1.000
_cell.angle_alpha   90.00
_cell.angle_beta   90.00
_cell.angle_gamma   90.00
#
_symmetry.space_group_name_H-M   'P 1'
#
loop_
_entity.id
_entity.type
_entity.pdbx_description
1 polymer ?
#
loop_
_entity_poly.entity_id
_entity_poly.type
_entity_poly.pdbx_seq_one_letter_code
_entity_poly.pdbx_strand_id
1 'polypeptide(L)'
;SRSWHQLVAGFTHLARTPVLNRITLAMVIGFAAVGLMNVIVFPALERGLGVDTATLGLLVPLQGIGAVIGGILSSTIITKLGEGRAVGIGMFIMAIGCLPAAGTSVVMFAAGMLLVGFSIPIIVVGFATLRQRSTPSSLQGRTSAAGNVLINVPQTLAMIGAAAIIAAVDYRWLVIVTVIAVAGAGVVAVVGRRPVVSTS
;
A
#
# COMPACT_ATOMS: atom_id res chain seq x y z
N SER A 1 9.77 21.36 -21.60
CA SER A 1 9.28 20.11 -22.19
C SER A 1 10.19 18.87 -22.06
N ARG A 2 11.46 19.04 -21.75
CA ARG A 2 12.41 17.92 -21.55
C ARG A 2 12.02 17.00 -20.38
N SER A 3 11.45 17.55 -19.30
CA SER A 3 10.98 16.82 -18.14
C SER A 3 9.74 15.96 -18.43
N TRP A 4 8.84 16.43 -19.30
CA TRP A 4 7.65 15.69 -19.69
C TRP A 4 7.97 14.41 -20.47
N HIS A 5 8.87 14.50 -21.45
CA HIS A 5 9.35 13.33 -22.19
C HIS A 5 10.06 12.31 -21.28
N GLN A 6 10.73 12.78 -20.23
CA GLN A 6 11.39 11.91 -19.25
C GLN A 6 10.39 11.16 -18.37
N LEU A 7 9.29 11.81 -17.95
CA LEU A 7 8.21 11.16 -17.22
C LEU A 7 7.51 10.12 -18.10
N VAL A 8 7.17 10.47 -19.34
CA VAL A 8 6.53 9.54 -20.30
C VAL A 8 7.39 8.29 -20.52
N ALA A 9 8.71 8.42 -20.63
CA ALA A 9 9.61 7.28 -20.75
C ALA A 9 9.55 6.36 -19.51
N GLY A 10 9.45 6.94 -18.29
CA GLY A 10 9.25 6.18 -17.05
C GLY A 10 7.92 5.43 -17.03
N PHE A 11 6.82 6.08 -17.37
CA PHE A 11 5.49 5.45 -17.47
C PHE A 11 5.47 4.31 -18.50
N THR A 12 6.07 4.54 -19.67
CA THR A 12 6.14 3.55 -20.75
C THR A 12 6.91 2.31 -20.30
N HIS A 13 8.01 2.49 -19.60
CA HIS A 13 8.80 1.35 -19.07
C HIS A 13 8.00 0.56 -18.03
N LEU A 14 7.34 1.23 -17.07
CA LEU A 14 6.47 0.60 -16.07
C LEU A 14 5.34 -0.20 -16.73
N ALA A 15 4.71 0.34 -17.77
CA ALA A 15 3.60 -0.29 -18.47
C ALA A 15 4.03 -1.47 -19.35
N ARG A 16 5.21 -1.40 -19.99
CA ARG A 16 5.70 -2.42 -20.93
C ARG A 16 6.40 -3.61 -20.28
N THR A 17 6.85 -3.48 -19.04
CA THR A 17 7.47 -4.58 -18.29
C THR A 17 6.38 -5.35 -17.52
N PRO A 18 5.99 -6.57 -17.93
CA PRO A 18 4.78 -7.25 -17.40
C PRO A 18 4.76 -7.42 -15.88
N VAL A 19 5.90 -7.80 -15.30
CA VAL A 19 6.03 -7.99 -13.85
C VAL A 19 5.89 -6.64 -13.13
N LEU A 20 6.56 -5.62 -13.66
CA LEU A 20 6.58 -4.30 -13.07
C LEU A 20 5.20 -3.61 -13.20
N ASN A 21 4.54 -3.73 -14.35
CA ASN A 21 3.19 -3.21 -14.58
C ASN A 21 2.19 -3.80 -13.56
N ARG A 22 2.22 -5.10 -13.37
CA ARG A 22 1.33 -5.80 -12.44
C ARG A 22 1.55 -5.36 -11.00
N ILE A 23 2.79 -5.30 -10.53
CA ILE A 23 3.09 -4.87 -9.16
C ILE A 23 2.79 -3.38 -8.99
N THR A 24 3.06 -2.55 -10.00
CA THR A 24 2.68 -1.13 -9.99
C THR A 24 1.16 -0.97 -9.89
N LEU A 25 0.37 -1.77 -10.63
CA LEU A 25 -1.09 -1.75 -10.53
C LEU A 25 -1.56 -2.14 -9.12
N ALA A 26 -0.97 -3.18 -8.53
CA ALA A 26 -1.26 -3.57 -7.16
C ALA A 26 -0.93 -2.44 -6.17
N MET A 27 0.20 -1.75 -6.35
CA MET A 27 0.57 -0.58 -5.55
C MET A 27 -0.43 0.56 -5.69
N VAL A 28 -0.85 0.88 -6.91
CA VAL A 28 -1.86 1.93 -7.18
C VAL A 28 -3.16 1.63 -6.45
N ILE A 29 -3.69 0.41 -6.58
CA ILE A 29 -4.93 -0.02 -5.93
C ILE A 29 -4.75 0.00 -4.40
N GLY A 30 -3.68 -0.59 -3.89
CA GLY A 30 -3.42 -0.69 -2.45
C GLY A 30 -3.28 0.69 -1.80
N PHE A 31 -2.53 1.60 -2.41
CA PHE A 31 -2.34 2.95 -1.85
C PHE A 31 -3.54 3.87 -2.05
N ALA A 32 -4.34 3.70 -3.12
CA ALA A 32 -5.65 4.36 -3.22
C ALA A 32 -6.55 3.94 -2.05
N ALA A 33 -6.57 2.65 -1.70
CA ALA A 33 -7.30 2.13 -0.54
C ALA A 33 -6.76 2.70 0.79
N VAL A 34 -5.45 2.89 0.93
CA VAL A 34 -4.84 3.60 2.08
C VAL A 34 -5.35 5.05 2.15
N GLY A 35 -5.52 5.71 1.00
CA GLY A 35 -6.12 7.05 0.93
C GLY A 35 -7.53 7.08 1.52
N LEU A 36 -8.37 6.08 1.24
CA LEU A 36 -9.68 5.93 1.90
C LEU A 36 -9.53 5.80 3.41
N MET A 37 -8.62 4.92 3.87
CA MET A 37 -8.42 4.64 5.30
C MET A 37 -7.99 5.88 6.09
N ASN A 38 -7.20 6.78 5.49
CA ASN A 38 -6.79 8.03 6.13
C ASN A 38 -7.97 8.95 6.51
N VAL A 39 -9.10 8.82 5.81
CA VAL A 39 -10.34 9.56 6.15
C VAL A 39 -11.22 8.73 7.08
N ILE A 40 -11.33 7.43 6.85
CA ILE A 40 -12.17 6.50 7.61
C ILE A 40 -11.76 6.41 9.08
N VAL A 41 -10.50 6.61 9.40
CA VAL A 41 -9.98 6.50 10.77
C VAL A 41 -10.72 7.40 11.77
N PHE A 42 -11.13 8.59 11.35
CA PHE A 42 -11.83 9.53 12.23
C PHE A 42 -13.22 9.03 12.66
N PRO A 43 -14.17 8.73 11.74
CA PRO A 43 -15.46 8.17 12.14
C PRO A 43 -15.34 6.75 12.75
N ALA A 44 -14.29 5.99 12.45
CA ALA A 44 -14.04 4.73 13.12
C ALA A 44 -13.75 4.93 14.61
N LEU A 45 -12.99 5.95 14.98
CA LEU A 45 -12.75 6.30 16.38
C LEU A 45 -14.00 6.82 17.07
N GLU A 46 -14.66 7.83 16.50
CA GLU A 46 -15.79 8.50 17.13
C GLU A 46 -17.05 7.63 17.17
N ARG A 47 -17.48 7.10 15.99
CA ARG A 47 -18.75 6.36 15.86
C ARG A 47 -18.60 4.88 16.14
N GLY A 48 -17.42 4.30 15.85
CA GLY A 48 -17.15 2.87 16.02
C GLY A 48 -16.68 2.54 17.42
N LEU A 49 -15.61 3.19 17.85
CA LEU A 49 -14.94 2.91 19.12
C LEU A 49 -15.46 3.77 20.27
N GLY A 50 -16.19 4.86 19.99
CA GLY A 50 -16.71 5.78 21.00
C GLY A 50 -15.62 6.54 21.75
N VAL A 51 -14.46 6.77 21.11
CA VAL A 51 -13.32 7.49 21.69
C VAL A 51 -13.04 8.77 20.93
N ASP A 52 -12.44 9.74 21.60
CA ASP A 52 -12.05 11.01 20.99
C ASP A 52 -10.95 10.80 19.94
N THR A 53 -10.98 11.58 18.88
CA THR A 53 -9.96 11.57 17.82
C THR A 53 -8.56 11.89 18.32
N ALA A 54 -8.41 12.60 19.45
CA ALA A 54 -7.13 12.81 20.12
C ALA A 54 -6.44 11.48 20.51
N THR A 55 -7.21 10.39 20.67
CA THR A 55 -6.69 9.04 20.92
C THR A 55 -5.76 8.56 19.79
N LEU A 56 -5.90 9.12 18.56
CA LEU A 56 -4.94 8.85 17.48
C LEU A 56 -3.50 9.16 17.89
N GLY A 57 -3.28 10.22 18.67
CA GLY A 57 -1.96 10.56 19.16
C GLY A 57 -1.28 9.44 19.96
N LEU A 58 -2.07 8.58 20.63
CA LEU A 58 -1.59 7.41 21.36
C LEU A 58 -1.49 6.16 20.47
N LEU A 59 -2.29 6.07 19.42
CA LEU A 59 -2.35 4.90 18.54
C LEU A 59 -1.35 4.96 17.40
N VAL A 60 -1.06 6.15 16.85
CA VAL A 60 -0.08 6.33 15.76
C VAL A 60 1.32 5.80 16.10
N PRO A 61 1.86 5.97 17.33
CA PRO A 61 3.13 5.34 17.71
C PRO A 61 3.16 3.81 17.54
N LEU A 62 2.03 3.12 17.71
CA LEU A 62 1.95 1.67 17.49
C LEU A 62 2.19 1.32 16.01
N GLN A 63 1.65 2.11 15.10
CA GLN A 63 1.95 1.96 13.67
C GLN A 63 3.45 2.18 13.40
N GLY A 64 4.07 3.15 14.06
CA GLY A 64 5.52 3.39 14.01
C GLY A 64 6.34 2.19 14.50
N ILE A 65 5.95 1.57 15.63
CA ILE A 65 6.59 0.35 16.14
C ILE A 65 6.48 -0.78 15.12
N GLY A 66 5.28 -0.99 14.57
CA GLY A 66 5.07 -1.95 13.49
C GLY A 66 6.00 -1.69 12.30
N ALA A 67 6.13 -0.43 11.88
CA ALA A 67 6.98 -0.04 10.76
C ALA A 67 8.47 -0.31 11.01
N VAL A 68 8.96 -0.09 12.23
CA VAL A 68 10.34 -0.44 12.61
C VAL A 68 10.57 -1.95 12.50
N ILE A 69 9.67 -2.77 13.06
CA ILE A 69 9.78 -4.22 13.01
C ILE A 69 9.69 -4.72 11.57
N GLY A 70 8.72 -4.23 10.80
CA GLY A 70 8.55 -4.56 9.38
C GLY A 70 9.75 -4.15 8.54
N GLY A 71 10.35 -2.99 8.82
CA GLY A 71 11.56 -2.50 8.17
C GLY A 71 12.76 -3.43 8.39
N ILE A 72 12.99 -3.85 9.62
CA ILE A 72 14.07 -4.78 9.97
C ILE A 72 13.89 -6.14 9.26
N LEU A 73 12.67 -6.64 9.19
CA LEU A 73 12.36 -7.94 8.62
C LEU A 73 12.18 -7.92 7.10
N SER A 74 11.99 -6.76 6.49
CA SER A 74 11.68 -6.62 5.07
C SER A 74 12.72 -7.27 4.17
N SER A 75 14.01 -7.07 4.41
CA SER A 75 15.09 -7.65 3.63
C SER A 75 15.08 -9.19 3.67
N THR A 76 14.87 -9.77 4.84
CA THR A 76 14.79 -11.22 5.04
C THR A 76 13.56 -11.81 4.34
N ILE A 77 12.41 -11.13 4.44
CA ILE A 77 11.17 -11.57 3.79
C ILE A 77 11.34 -11.53 2.27
N ILE A 78 11.89 -10.43 1.74
CA ILE A 78 12.10 -10.24 0.30
C ILE A 78 13.08 -11.27 -0.26
N THR A 79 14.19 -11.54 0.43
CA THR A 79 15.18 -12.54 -0.01
C THR A 79 14.61 -13.96 -0.03
N LYS A 80 13.77 -14.30 0.95
CA LYS A 80 13.18 -15.66 1.04
C LYS A 80 12.03 -15.89 0.06
N LEU A 81 11.17 -14.89 -0.13
CA LEU A 81 9.91 -15.03 -0.88
C LEU A 81 9.98 -14.46 -2.31
N GLY A 82 10.93 -13.57 -2.56
CA GLY A 82 11.00 -12.74 -3.77
C GLY A 82 10.13 -11.50 -3.66
N GLU A 83 10.48 -10.46 -4.43
CA GLU A 83 9.92 -9.11 -4.31
C GLU A 83 8.39 -9.08 -4.51
N GLY A 84 7.89 -9.73 -5.56
CA GLY A 84 6.46 -9.72 -5.89
C GLY A 84 5.59 -10.40 -4.84
N ARG A 85 6.05 -11.54 -4.30
CA ARG A 85 5.33 -12.25 -3.23
C ARG A 85 5.40 -11.49 -1.90
N ALA A 86 6.53 -10.88 -1.59
CA ALA A 86 6.68 -10.05 -0.39
C ALA A 86 5.70 -8.88 -0.41
N VAL A 87 5.57 -8.17 -1.56
CA VAL A 87 4.57 -7.10 -1.74
C VAL A 87 3.16 -7.65 -1.53
N GLY A 88 2.81 -8.79 -2.15
CA GLY A 88 1.48 -9.36 -2.01
C GLY A 88 1.14 -9.79 -0.57
N ILE A 89 2.07 -10.45 0.12
CA ILE A 89 1.90 -10.83 1.53
C ILE A 89 1.77 -9.59 2.42
N GLY A 90 2.60 -8.57 2.18
CA GLY A 90 2.48 -7.29 2.87
C GLY A 90 1.08 -6.67 2.70
N MET A 91 0.52 -6.73 1.48
CA MET A 91 -0.86 -6.25 1.23
C MET A 91 -1.91 -7.09 1.96
N PHE A 92 -1.77 -8.41 2.04
CA PHE A 92 -2.68 -9.23 2.84
C PHE A 92 -2.61 -8.90 4.34
N ILE A 93 -1.41 -8.71 4.88
CA ILE A 93 -1.23 -8.29 6.28
C ILE A 93 -1.88 -6.91 6.50
N MET A 94 -1.71 -5.98 5.56
CA MET A 94 -2.34 -4.65 5.61
C MET A 94 -3.87 -4.76 5.56
N ALA A 95 -4.43 -5.61 4.70
CA ALA A 95 -5.87 -5.83 4.62
C ALA A 95 -6.44 -6.35 5.95
N ILE A 96 -5.77 -7.32 6.57
CA ILE A 96 -6.13 -7.84 7.90
C ILE A 96 -6.04 -6.74 8.95
N GLY A 97 -4.99 -5.92 8.90
CA GLY A 97 -4.80 -4.79 9.81
C GLY A 97 -5.85 -3.68 9.68
N CYS A 98 -6.49 -3.55 8.52
CA CYS A 98 -7.58 -2.59 8.29
C CYS A 98 -8.94 -3.08 8.83
N LEU A 99 -9.17 -4.38 8.96
CA LEU A 99 -10.45 -4.96 9.40
C LEU A 99 -10.96 -4.41 10.75
N PRO A 100 -10.11 -4.26 11.79
CA PRO A 100 -10.56 -3.76 13.08
C PRO A 100 -11.16 -2.35 13.06
N ALA A 101 -10.93 -1.57 12.01
CA ALA A 101 -11.54 -0.24 11.87
C ALA A 101 -13.08 -0.29 11.70
N ALA A 102 -13.64 -1.43 11.30
CA ALA A 102 -15.09 -1.64 11.28
C ALA A 102 -15.67 -2.13 12.61
N GLY A 103 -14.79 -2.47 13.58
CA GLY A 103 -15.17 -3.02 14.88
C GLY A 103 -15.45 -1.95 15.95
N THR A 104 -15.59 -2.44 17.18
CA THR A 104 -15.88 -1.62 18.37
C THR A 104 -14.82 -1.76 19.47
N SER A 105 -13.75 -2.49 19.23
CA SER A 105 -12.69 -2.76 20.21
C SER A 105 -11.44 -1.91 19.93
N VAL A 106 -11.10 -1.02 20.85
CA VAL A 106 -9.89 -0.19 20.79
C VAL A 106 -8.62 -1.07 20.73
N VAL A 107 -8.60 -2.18 21.48
CA VAL A 107 -7.44 -3.10 21.50
C VAL A 107 -7.23 -3.76 20.13
N MET A 108 -8.31 -4.20 19.49
CA MET A 108 -8.22 -4.76 18.13
C MET A 108 -7.78 -3.71 17.11
N PHE A 109 -8.30 -2.49 17.24
CA PHE A 109 -7.89 -1.38 16.39
C PHE A 109 -6.40 -1.06 16.55
N ALA A 110 -5.90 -1.01 17.79
CA ALA A 110 -4.48 -0.83 18.10
C ALA A 110 -3.60 -1.93 17.48
N ALA A 111 -4.02 -3.19 17.61
CA ALA A 111 -3.34 -4.32 16.95
C ALA A 111 -3.38 -4.19 15.42
N GLY A 112 -4.49 -3.73 14.86
CA GLY A 112 -4.62 -3.43 13.43
C GLY A 112 -3.62 -2.37 12.96
N MET A 113 -3.47 -1.27 13.71
CA MET A 113 -2.50 -0.23 13.39
C MET A 113 -1.06 -0.75 13.39
N LEU A 114 -0.71 -1.62 14.34
CA LEU A 114 0.60 -2.27 14.39
C LEU A 114 0.84 -3.15 13.16
N LEU A 115 -0.16 -3.93 12.73
CA LEU A 115 -0.09 -4.77 11.51
C LEU A 115 0.03 -3.92 10.24
N VAL A 116 -0.73 -2.84 10.13
CA VAL A 116 -0.63 -1.89 9.01
C VAL A 116 0.78 -1.30 8.97
N GLY A 117 1.29 -0.82 10.11
CA GLY A 117 2.65 -0.32 10.21
C GLY A 117 3.69 -1.35 9.77
N PHE A 118 3.58 -2.58 10.24
CA PHE A 118 4.47 -3.68 9.88
C PHE A 118 4.48 -3.98 8.38
N SER A 119 3.34 -3.90 7.72
CA SER A 119 3.18 -4.24 6.30
C SER A 119 3.79 -3.20 5.36
N ILE A 120 3.74 -1.91 5.69
CA ILE A 120 4.14 -0.80 4.82
C ILE A 120 5.59 -0.93 4.34
N PRO A 121 6.61 -1.12 5.20
CA PRO A 121 8.00 -1.26 4.75
C PRO A 121 8.20 -2.47 3.84
N ILE A 122 7.55 -3.59 4.12
CA ILE A 122 7.63 -4.80 3.29
C ILE A 122 7.14 -4.51 1.87
N ILE A 123 6.02 -3.82 1.74
CA ILE A 123 5.42 -3.43 0.46
C ILE A 123 6.33 -2.44 -0.26
N VAL A 124 6.75 -1.37 0.41
CA VAL A 124 7.51 -0.27 -0.20
C VAL A 124 8.90 -0.74 -0.62
N VAL A 125 9.62 -1.45 0.25
CA VAL A 125 10.97 -1.96 -0.04
C VAL A 125 10.90 -3.04 -1.13
N GLY A 126 9.92 -3.96 -1.06
CA GLY A 126 9.71 -4.99 -2.08
C GLY A 126 9.47 -4.38 -3.46
N PHE A 127 8.61 -3.37 -3.56
CA PHE A 127 8.35 -2.66 -4.81
C PHE A 127 9.58 -1.88 -5.30
N ALA A 128 10.28 -1.17 -4.41
CA ALA A 128 11.47 -0.40 -4.77
C ALA A 128 12.58 -1.32 -5.29
N THR A 129 12.82 -2.45 -4.63
CA THR A 129 13.82 -3.44 -5.04
C THR A 129 13.49 -4.06 -6.40
N LEU A 130 12.22 -4.46 -6.60
CA LEU A 130 11.77 -4.99 -7.89
C LEU A 130 11.97 -3.97 -9.02
N ARG A 131 11.57 -2.73 -8.78
CA ARG A 131 11.71 -1.64 -9.76
C ARG A 131 13.19 -1.40 -10.10
N GLN A 132 14.07 -1.34 -9.11
CA GLN A 132 15.50 -1.13 -9.33
C GLN A 132 16.12 -2.27 -10.14
N ARG A 133 15.78 -3.52 -9.85
CA ARG A 133 16.28 -4.70 -10.58
C ARG A 133 15.73 -4.80 -12.00
N SER A 134 14.53 -4.33 -12.23
CA SER A 134 13.84 -4.42 -13.53
C SER A 134 14.04 -3.20 -14.42
N THR A 135 14.84 -2.22 -13.99
CA THR A 135 15.01 -0.95 -14.71
C THR A 135 16.49 -0.65 -14.93
N PRO A 136 16.92 -0.38 -16.18
CA PRO A 136 18.28 0.08 -16.48
C PRO A 136 18.64 1.33 -15.67
N SER A 137 19.92 1.45 -15.29
CA SER A 137 20.40 2.56 -14.44
C SER A 137 20.06 3.96 -14.99
N SER A 138 20.07 4.11 -16.32
CA SER A 138 19.73 5.35 -17.02
C SER A 138 18.25 5.77 -16.89
N LEU A 139 17.37 4.85 -16.53
CA LEU A 139 15.91 5.07 -16.40
C LEU A 139 15.44 5.03 -14.95
N GLN A 140 16.26 4.65 -13.97
CA GLN A 140 15.84 4.46 -12.57
C GLN A 140 15.20 5.69 -11.95
N GLY A 141 15.77 6.88 -12.15
CA GLY A 141 15.20 8.13 -11.66
C GLY A 141 13.84 8.45 -12.29
N ARG A 142 13.70 8.19 -13.59
CA ARG A 142 12.46 8.44 -14.35
C ARG A 142 11.33 7.48 -13.94
N THR A 143 11.63 6.21 -13.80
CA THR A 143 10.66 5.20 -13.32
C THR A 143 10.30 5.41 -11.85
N SER A 144 11.22 5.92 -11.04
CA SER A 144 10.95 6.28 -9.65
C SER A 144 9.96 7.45 -9.57
N ALA A 145 10.20 8.50 -10.34
CA ALA A 145 9.29 9.66 -10.41
C ALA A 145 7.90 9.25 -10.94
N ALA A 146 7.85 8.48 -12.03
CA ALA A 146 6.60 7.98 -12.59
C ALA A 146 5.84 7.07 -11.60
N GLY A 147 6.52 6.17 -10.90
CA GLY A 147 5.94 5.31 -9.88
C GLY A 147 5.36 6.10 -8.71
N ASN A 148 6.06 7.12 -8.24
CA ASN A 148 5.56 7.99 -7.17
C ASN A 148 4.29 8.74 -7.59
N VAL A 149 4.22 9.26 -8.81
CA VAL A 149 3.01 9.91 -9.34
C VAL A 149 1.86 8.92 -9.43
N LEU A 150 2.11 7.71 -9.98
CA LEU A 150 1.10 6.65 -10.10
C LEU A 150 0.52 6.19 -8.77
N ILE A 151 1.29 6.25 -7.69
CA ILE A 151 0.85 5.83 -6.36
C ILE A 151 0.17 6.99 -5.63
N ASN A 152 0.80 8.17 -5.60
CA ASN A 152 0.32 9.28 -4.76
C ASN A 152 -0.91 9.99 -5.34
N VAL A 153 -1.04 10.10 -6.67
CA VAL A 153 -2.19 10.78 -7.29
C VAL A 153 -3.50 10.01 -7.02
N PRO A 154 -3.62 8.69 -7.31
CA PRO A 154 -4.81 7.93 -6.95
C PRO A 154 -5.09 7.90 -5.44
N GLN A 155 -4.06 7.83 -4.59
CA GLN A 155 -4.20 7.90 -3.15
C GLN A 155 -4.85 9.23 -2.72
N THR A 156 -4.37 10.35 -3.23
CA THR A 156 -4.93 11.68 -2.93
C THR A 156 -6.36 11.82 -3.44
N LEU A 157 -6.64 11.36 -4.67
CA LEU A 157 -7.98 11.39 -5.24
C LEU A 157 -8.96 10.52 -4.44
N ALA A 158 -8.53 9.34 -4.01
CA ALA A 158 -9.32 8.45 -3.16
C ALA A 158 -9.62 9.11 -1.78
N MET A 159 -8.64 9.79 -1.20
CA MET A 159 -8.81 10.54 0.04
C MET A 159 -9.83 11.68 -0.11
N ILE A 160 -9.76 12.45 -1.20
CA ILE A 160 -10.74 13.52 -1.50
C ILE A 160 -12.12 12.91 -1.72
N GLY A 161 -12.23 11.84 -2.50
CA GLY A 161 -13.48 11.12 -2.74
C GLY A 161 -14.09 10.58 -1.46
N ALA A 162 -13.30 9.97 -0.59
CA ALA A 162 -13.74 9.49 0.72
C ALA A 162 -14.30 10.64 1.58
N ALA A 163 -13.58 11.78 1.65
CA ALA A 163 -14.03 12.94 2.41
C ALA A 163 -15.37 13.48 1.91
N ALA A 164 -15.63 13.41 0.61
CA ALA A 164 -16.89 13.86 0.02
C ALA A 164 -18.09 12.94 0.37
N ILE A 165 -17.87 11.63 0.50
CA ILE A 165 -18.95 10.66 0.69
C ILE A 165 -19.13 10.18 2.13
N ILE A 166 -18.14 10.40 3.01
CA ILE A 166 -18.12 9.88 4.39
C ILE A 166 -19.29 10.36 5.25
N ALA A 167 -19.91 11.48 4.90
CA ALA A 167 -21.09 12.02 5.58
C ALA A 167 -22.38 11.29 5.17
N ALA A 168 -22.44 10.74 3.96
CA ALA A 168 -23.62 10.11 3.36
C ALA A 168 -23.60 8.58 3.44
N VAL A 169 -22.43 7.96 3.61
CA VAL A 169 -22.22 6.51 3.61
C VAL A 169 -21.67 6.08 4.97
N ASP A 170 -22.17 4.95 5.49
CA ASP A 170 -21.58 4.36 6.70
C ASP A 170 -20.11 3.99 6.42
N TYR A 171 -19.20 4.52 7.25
CA TYR A 171 -17.75 4.32 7.14
C TYR A 171 -17.35 2.83 7.10
N ARG A 172 -18.15 1.94 7.69
CA ARG A 172 -17.91 0.48 7.69
C ARG A 172 -17.90 -0.10 6.28
N TRP A 173 -18.78 0.39 5.40
CA TRP A 173 -18.75 0.00 3.99
C TRP A 173 -17.45 0.42 3.30
N LEU A 174 -16.94 1.59 3.62
CA LEU A 174 -15.66 2.07 3.09
C LEU A 174 -14.49 1.23 3.62
N VAL A 175 -14.55 0.76 4.88
CA VAL A 175 -13.57 -0.21 5.42
C VAL A 175 -13.61 -1.51 4.62
N ILE A 176 -14.79 -2.07 4.37
CA ILE A 176 -14.95 -3.31 3.60
C ILE A 176 -14.39 -3.14 2.18
N VAL A 177 -14.72 -2.04 1.51
CA VAL A 177 -14.18 -1.72 0.17
C VAL A 177 -12.65 -1.63 0.21
N THR A 178 -12.09 -0.96 1.21
CA THR A 178 -10.64 -0.84 1.41
C THR A 178 -10.00 -2.22 1.58
N VAL A 179 -10.54 -3.07 2.45
CA VAL A 179 -10.03 -4.42 2.72
C VAL A 179 -10.07 -5.28 1.46
N ILE A 180 -11.19 -5.27 0.72
CA ILE A 180 -11.33 -6.02 -0.53
C ILE A 180 -10.34 -5.50 -1.58
N ALA A 181 -10.20 -4.20 -1.73
CA ALA A 181 -9.27 -3.60 -2.70
C ALA A 181 -7.81 -3.95 -2.39
N VAL A 182 -7.39 -3.85 -1.12
CA VAL A 182 -6.02 -4.19 -0.68
C VAL A 182 -5.77 -5.69 -0.82
N ALA A 183 -6.72 -6.55 -0.42
CA ALA A 183 -6.61 -8.00 -0.59
C ALA A 183 -6.54 -8.38 -2.07
N GLY A 184 -7.38 -7.78 -2.92
CA GLY A 184 -7.35 -7.95 -4.37
C GLY A 184 -6.01 -7.53 -4.99
N ALA A 185 -5.46 -6.40 -4.54
CA ALA A 185 -4.12 -5.96 -4.92
C ALA A 185 -3.05 -6.99 -4.51
N GLY A 186 -3.18 -7.57 -3.32
CA GLY A 186 -2.33 -8.68 -2.85
C GLY A 186 -2.38 -9.89 -3.77
N VAL A 187 -3.57 -10.32 -4.20
CA VAL A 187 -3.75 -11.42 -5.17
C VAL A 187 -3.06 -11.07 -6.49
N VAL A 188 -3.28 -9.86 -7.03
CA VAL A 188 -2.64 -9.40 -8.26
C VAL A 188 -1.11 -9.44 -8.14
N ALA A 189 -0.56 -9.10 -6.98
CA ALA A 189 0.89 -9.14 -6.75
C ALA A 189 1.44 -10.57 -6.68
N VAL A 190 0.71 -11.53 -6.09
CA VAL A 190 1.18 -12.91 -5.87
C VAL A 190 1.06 -13.80 -7.11
N VAL A 191 -0.04 -13.69 -7.86
CA VAL A 191 -0.47 -14.67 -8.90
C VAL A 191 0.45 -14.69 -10.14
N GLY A 192 1.37 -13.78 -10.33
CA GLY A 192 2.23 -13.76 -11.51
C GLY A 192 3.38 -14.76 -11.48
N ARG A 193 3.59 -15.43 -12.62
CA ARG A 193 4.69 -16.34 -12.87
C ARG A 193 6.04 -15.68 -12.59
N ARG A 194 6.96 -16.43 -11.97
CA ARG A 194 8.37 -16.04 -11.84
C ARG A 194 8.93 -15.72 -13.22
N PRO A 195 9.69 -14.64 -13.42
CA PRO A 195 10.53 -14.55 -14.60
C PRO A 195 11.47 -15.77 -14.57
N VAL A 196 11.44 -16.54 -15.64
CA VAL A 196 12.46 -17.56 -15.87
C VAL A 196 13.76 -16.80 -16.07
N VAL A 197 14.63 -16.85 -15.07
CA VAL A 197 16.01 -16.38 -15.22
C VAL A 197 16.65 -17.39 -16.16
N SER A 198 16.77 -17.03 -17.44
CA SER A 198 17.65 -17.76 -18.37
C SER A 198 19.08 -17.52 -17.90
N THR A 199 19.62 -18.47 -17.19
CA THR A 199 21.08 -18.60 -17.00
C THR A 199 21.69 -18.94 -18.34
N SER A 200 22.20 -17.96 -19.02
CA SER A 200 23.14 -18.11 -20.13
C SER A 200 24.41 -17.35 -19.81
#